data_63d8927755fcf2fc7c6972ff07ee35bf
#
_entry.id   63d8927755fcf2fc7c6972ff07ee35bf
#
_cell.length_a   1.000
_cell.length_b   1.000
_cell.length_c   1.000
_cell.angle_alpha   90.00
_cell.angle_beta   90.00
_cell.angle_gamma   90.00
#
_symmetry.space_group_name_H-M   'P 1'
#
loop_
_entity.id
_entity.type
_entity.pdbx_description
1 polymer ?
#
loop_
_entity_poly.entity_id
_entity_poly.type
_entity_poly.pdbx_seq_one_letter_code
_entity_poly.pdbx_strand_id
1 'polypeptide(L)'
;MECRQCHTDIDRPGDYCLVCDTANCDAVVAVFERDAATLTMFDDETVVGETTITTVPEMDDTHDDRATVVELRNFAGRVADEIRRKRPETVFAAGERDPLRETRKQLHYEFYRVPDETPVETVRNRRGESTLAVVDIPPREKIGGSHSTIIGDRAGRNAISIVVDHPHIKKI
;
A
#
# COMPACT_ATOMS: atom_id res chain seq x y z
N MET A 1 18.61 11.85 -4.80
CA MET A 1 17.33 11.92 -5.55
C MET A 1 16.65 13.23 -5.19
N GLU A 2 15.90 13.85 -6.11
CA GLU A 2 15.28 15.17 -5.85
C GLU A 2 13.79 15.04 -5.57
N CYS A 3 13.28 15.92 -4.71
CA CYS A 3 11.85 16.07 -4.48
C CYS A 3 11.15 16.53 -5.76
N ARG A 4 10.04 15.88 -6.10
CA ARG A 4 9.26 16.19 -7.31
C ARG A 4 8.72 17.62 -7.37
N GLN A 5 8.58 18.30 -6.23
CA GLN A 5 8.01 19.64 -6.17
C GLN A 5 9.02 20.76 -5.98
N CYS A 6 9.95 20.63 -5.05
CA CYS A 6 10.88 21.71 -4.71
C CYS A 6 12.32 21.44 -5.13
N HIS A 7 12.60 20.28 -5.74
CA HIS A 7 13.92 19.85 -6.21
C HIS A 7 15.00 19.76 -5.12
N THR A 8 14.61 19.81 -3.85
CA THR A 8 15.54 19.54 -2.75
C THR A 8 15.95 18.08 -2.75
N ASP A 9 17.22 17.80 -2.46
CA ASP A 9 17.72 16.45 -2.34
C ASP A 9 17.00 15.67 -1.23
N ILE A 10 16.57 14.45 -1.55
CA ILE A 10 15.99 13.49 -0.61
C ILE A 10 16.91 12.27 -0.50
N ASP A 11 17.01 11.71 0.71
CA ASP A 11 17.99 10.66 1.02
C ASP A 11 17.74 9.37 0.25
N ARG A 12 16.48 8.95 0.14
CA ARG A 12 16.08 7.69 -0.48
C ARG A 12 14.89 7.87 -1.41
N PRO A 13 14.73 6.97 -2.39
CA PRO A 13 13.59 7.01 -3.30
C PRO A 13 12.26 7.08 -2.55
N GLY A 14 11.38 7.98 -2.97
CA GLY A 14 10.04 8.13 -2.43
C GLY A 14 9.95 8.75 -1.03
N ASP A 15 11.05 9.17 -0.40
CA ASP A 15 11.02 9.82 0.91
C ASP A 15 10.16 11.08 0.88
N TYR A 16 9.39 11.28 1.95
CA TYR A 16 8.62 12.50 2.15
C TYR A 16 9.53 13.71 2.28
N CYS A 17 9.27 14.76 1.53
CA CYS A 17 10.05 15.98 1.59
C CYS A 17 9.62 16.83 2.77
N LEU A 18 10.53 17.02 3.74
CA LEU A 18 10.28 17.86 4.93
C LEU A 18 10.44 19.36 4.64
N VAL A 19 10.93 19.74 3.45
CA VAL A 19 11.14 21.17 3.09
C VAL A 19 9.86 21.78 2.54
N CYS A 20 9.14 21.05 1.71
CA CYS A 20 7.90 21.53 1.09
C CYS A 20 6.66 20.69 1.44
N ASP A 21 6.79 19.78 2.40
CA ASP A 21 5.73 18.90 2.89
C ASP A 21 5.05 18.09 1.77
N THR A 22 5.84 17.57 0.81
CA THR A 22 5.33 16.81 -0.34
C THR A 22 5.67 15.34 -0.21
N ALA A 23 4.68 14.46 -0.42
CA ALA A 23 4.90 13.03 -0.63
C ALA A 23 5.53 12.80 -2.01
N ASN A 24 6.60 12.02 -2.08
CA ASN A 24 7.28 11.66 -3.34
C ASN A 24 6.91 10.26 -3.83
N CYS A 25 6.00 9.60 -3.14
CA CYS A 25 5.28 8.41 -3.59
C CYS A 25 3.89 8.41 -2.94
N ASP A 26 2.92 7.80 -3.60
CA ASP A 26 1.56 7.65 -3.10
C ASP A 26 1.26 6.23 -2.63
N ALA A 27 1.98 5.24 -3.16
CA ALA A 27 1.85 3.85 -2.73
C ALA A 27 3.21 3.16 -2.58
N VAL A 28 3.22 2.15 -1.72
CA VAL A 28 4.37 1.26 -1.52
C VAL A 28 3.91 -0.19 -1.70
N VAL A 29 4.63 -0.95 -2.53
CA VAL A 29 4.49 -2.40 -2.61
C VAL A 29 5.62 -3.02 -1.80
N ALA A 30 5.29 -3.70 -0.72
CA ALA A 30 6.22 -4.37 0.17
C ALA A 30 6.19 -5.88 -0.08
N VAL A 31 7.27 -6.43 -0.59
CA VAL A 31 7.45 -7.87 -0.80
C VAL A 31 8.32 -8.41 0.33
N PHE A 32 7.75 -9.32 1.11
CA PHE A 32 8.40 -9.89 2.28
C PHE A 32 8.98 -11.26 1.97
N GLU A 33 10.24 -11.43 2.26
CA GLU A 33 10.94 -12.70 2.37
C GLU A 33 11.23 -13.00 3.85
N ARG A 34 11.85 -14.15 4.13
CA ARG A 34 12.16 -14.55 5.51
C ARG A 34 13.09 -13.56 6.22
N ASP A 35 14.08 -13.05 5.52
CA ASP A 35 15.20 -12.24 6.02
C ASP A 35 15.37 -10.90 5.30
N ALA A 36 14.47 -10.61 4.36
CA ALA A 36 14.48 -9.38 3.59
C ALA A 36 13.06 -8.84 3.33
N ALA A 37 12.96 -7.55 3.08
CA ALA A 37 11.76 -6.92 2.54
C ALA A 37 12.17 -5.90 1.48
N THR A 38 11.59 -6.03 0.31
CA THR A 38 11.79 -5.08 -0.79
C THR A 38 10.58 -4.17 -0.88
N LEU A 39 10.83 -2.87 -0.82
CA LEU A 39 9.83 -1.82 -0.95
C LEU A 39 9.97 -1.16 -2.32
N THR A 40 8.96 -1.28 -3.16
CA THR A 40 8.85 -0.58 -4.43
C THR A 40 7.87 0.58 -4.27
N MET A 41 8.34 1.81 -4.49
CA MET A 41 7.56 3.03 -4.36
C MET A 41 6.95 3.42 -5.70
N PHE A 42 5.68 3.82 -5.66
CA PHE A 42 4.92 4.29 -6.80
C PHE A 42 4.51 5.75 -6.65
N ASP A 43 4.53 6.47 -7.75
CA ASP A 43 3.81 7.72 -7.95
C ASP A 43 2.86 7.47 -9.14
N ASP A 44 1.59 7.31 -8.84
CA ASP A 44 0.58 6.81 -9.76
C ASP A 44 0.96 5.42 -10.34
N GLU A 45 1.17 5.26 -11.63
CA GLU A 45 1.59 4.01 -12.28
C GLU A 45 3.12 3.87 -12.40
N THR A 46 3.86 4.92 -12.06
CA THR A 46 5.30 4.99 -12.24
C THR A 46 6.04 4.51 -11.01
N VAL A 47 7.01 3.62 -11.20
CA VAL A 47 7.95 3.23 -10.15
C VAL A 47 8.94 4.35 -9.93
N VAL A 48 8.91 4.94 -8.74
CA VAL A 48 9.83 6.01 -8.30
C VAL A 48 11.18 5.45 -7.91
N GLY A 49 11.19 4.26 -7.33
CA GLY A 49 12.40 3.57 -6.91
C GLY A 49 12.12 2.37 -6.01
N GLU A 50 13.19 1.77 -5.55
CA GLU A 50 13.16 0.57 -4.73
C GLU A 50 14.13 0.68 -3.55
N THR A 51 13.79 0.07 -2.43
CA THR A 51 14.65 -0.03 -1.24
C THR A 51 14.50 -1.42 -0.63
N THR A 52 15.61 -2.09 -0.35
CA THR A 52 15.62 -3.39 0.32
C THR A 52 16.10 -3.24 1.75
N ILE A 53 15.38 -3.81 2.69
CA ILE A 53 15.71 -3.92 4.10
C ILE A 53 16.00 -5.39 4.38
N THR A 54 17.19 -5.69 4.90
CA THR A 54 17.57 -7.05 5.27
C THR A 54 17.63 -7.18 6.80
N THR A 55 17.23 -8.33 7.35
CA THR A 55 17.62 -8.68 8.72
C THR A 55 19.08 -9.11 8.73
N VAL A 56 19.74 -8.96 9.86
CA VAL A 56 21.06 -9.56 10.08
C VAL A 56 20.79 -10.94 10.69
N PRO A 57 21.10 -12.03 10.01
CA PRO A 57 20.98 -13.35 10.61
C PRO A 57 21.92 -13.41 11.83
N GLU A 58 21.39 -13.63 13.01
CA GLU A 58 22.24 -14.01 14.13
C GLU A 58 22.77 -15.41 13.87
N MET A 59 24.10 -15.55 13.90
CA MET A 59 24.80 -16.82 13.72
C MET A 59 24.76 -17.68 15.01
N ASP A 60 23.71 -17.63 15.78
CA ASP A 60 23.65 -18.39 17.01
C ASP A 60 22.72 -19.61 16.85
N ASP A 61 23.32 -20.81 16.92
CA ASP A 61 22.66 -22.12 16.85
C ASP A 61 21.76 -22.41 18.07
N THR A 62 21.55 -21.43 18.93
CA THR A 62 20.62 -21.54 20.05
C THR A 62 19.22 -21.19 19.58
N HIS A 63 18.41 -22.21 19.30
CA HIS A 63 16.98 -22.08 19.05
C HIS A 63 16.23 -21.57 20.31
N ASP A 64 16.40 -20.29 20.62
CA ASP A 64 15.54 -19.62 21.58
C ASP A 64 14.37 -18.97 20.85
N ASP A 65 13.17 -19.51 21.00
CA ASP A 65 11.93 -18.99 20.41
C ASP A 65 11.72 -17.50 20.73
N ARG A 66 12.26 -17.00 21.85
CA ARG A 66 12.17 -15.62 22.26
C ARG A 66 13.08 -14.72 21.44
N ALA A 67 14.30 -15.14 21.13
CA ALA A 67 15.23 -14.42 20.28
C ALA A 67 14.63 -14.24 18.88
N THR A 68 14.11 -15.30 18.29
CA THR A 68 13.44 -15.29 16.98
C THR A 68 12.25 -14.30 16.94
N VAL A 69 11.45 -14.23 18.01
CA VAL A 69 10.32 -13.28 18.08
C VAL A 69 10.81 -11.83 18.16
N VAL A 70 11.89 -11.57 18.91
CA VAL A 70 12.47 -10.22 19.04
C VAL A 70 13.08 -9.77 17.72
N GLU A 71 13.82 -10.64 17.04
CA GLU A 71 14.39 -10.37 15.71
C GLU A 71 13.31 -10.04 14.68
N LEU A 72 12.26 -10.85 14.63
CA LEU A 72 11.13 -10.63 13.74
C LEU A 72 10.48 -9.25 13.99
N ARG A 73 10.29 -8.87 15.26
CA ARG A 73 9.75 -7.56 15.63
C ARG A 73 10.67 -6.42 15.26
N ASN A 74 11.98 -6.57 15.47
CA ASN A 74 12.98 -5.57 15.12
C ASN A 74 13.06 -5.40 13.60
N PHE A 75 13.03 -6.50 12.85
CA PHE A 75 12.98 -6.46 11.40
C PHE A 75 11.71 -5.76 10.91
N ALA A 76 10.54 -6.17 11.39
CA ALA A 76 9.25 -5.57 11.07
C ALA A 76 9.22 -4.07 11.44
N GLY A 77 9.85 -3.68 12.56
CA GLY A 77 10.01 -2.28 12.96
C GLY A 77 10.79 -1.46 11.95
N ARG A 78 11.93 -1.98 11.49
CA ARG A 78 12.75 -1.29 10.46
C ARG A 78 12.01 -1.12 9.15
N VAL A 79 11.27 -2.15 8.72
CA VAL A 79 10.43 -2.07 7.52
C VAL A 79 9.32 -1.04 7.69
N ALA A 80 8.66 -1.04 8.86
CA ALA A 80 7.61 -0.07 9.16
C ALA A 80 8.15 1.37 9.21
N ASP A 81 9.34 1.59 9.77
CA ASP A 81 9.98 2.90 9.81
C ASP A 81 10.35 3.41 8.41
N GLU A 82 10.83 2.52 7.55
CA GLU A 82 11.11 2.87 6.16
C GLU A 82 9.83 3.25 5.41
N ILE A 83 8.72 2.54 5.61
CA ILE A 83 7.41 2.90 5.04
C ILE A 83 6.93 4.24 5.60
N ARG A 84 7.07 4.51 6.90
CA ARG A 84 6.70 5.80 7.51
C ARG A 84 7.47 6.98 6.94
N ARG A 85 8.74 6.79 6.58
CA ARG A 85 9.54 7.84 5.92
C ARG A 85 8.96 8.28 4.59
N LYS A 86 8.27 7.36 3.90
CA LYS A 86 7.63 7.63 2.60
C LYS A 86 6.30 8.35 2.74
N ARG A 87 5.58 8.14 3.84
CA ARG A 87 4.20 8.61 4.09
C ARG A 87 3.26 8.29 2.91
N PRO A 88 3.20 7.03 2.45
CA PRO A 88 2.31 6.66 1.36
C PRO A 88 0.84 6.74 1.80
N GLU A 89 -0.07 6.88 0.86
CA GLU A 89 -1.51 6.75 1.11
C GLU A 89 -1.88 5.28 1.33
N THR A 90 -1.27 4.38 0.54
CA THR A 90 -1.61 2.95 0.53
C THR A 90 -0.37 2.08 0.54
N VAL A 91 -0.44 0.98 1.29
CA VAL A 91 0.59 -0.08 1.31
C VAL A 91 -0.01 -1.37 0.76
N PHE A 92 0.63 -1.92 -0.25
CA PHE A 92 0.35 -3.26 -0.77
C PHE A 92 1.43 -4.21 -0.27
N ALA A 93 1.07 -5.44 0.06
CA ALA A 93 2.01 -6.39 0.62
C ALA A 93 1.84 -7.80 0.05
N ALA A 94 2.95 -8.46 -0.19
CA ALA A 94 3.05 -9.84 -0.67
C ALA A 94 4.15 -10.60 0.06
N GLY A 95 4.19 -11.92 -0.08
CA GLY A 95 5.24 -12.78 0.42
C GLY A 95 4.99 -13.35 1.81
N GLU A 96 6.05 -13.55 2.58
CA GLU A 96 6.07 -14.24 3.87
C GLU A 96 5.12 -13.63 4.90
N ARG A 97 4.30 -14.51 5.49
CA ARG A 97 3.17 -14.11 6.33
C ARG A 97 3.58 -13.47 7.66
N ASP A 98 4.61 -14.00 8.32
CA ASP A 98 4.95 -13.56 9.67
C ASP A 98 5.56 -12.16 9.71
N PRO A 99 6.59 -11.81 8.90
CA PRO A 99 7.12 -10.45 8.85
C PRO A 99 6.08 -9.46 8.32
N LEU A 100 5.25 -9.84 7.35
CA LEU A 100 4.16 -9.02 6.85
C LEU A 100 3.17 -8.68 7.97
N ARG A 101 2.73 -9.68 8.74
CA ARG A 101 1.77 -9.49 9.83
C ARG A 101 2.33 -8.61 10.96
N GLU A 102 3.60 -8.82 11.34
CA GLU A 102 4.24 -8.00 12.37
C GLU A 102 4.46 -6.56 11.91
N THR A 103 4.83 -6.35 10.65
CA THR A 103 4.95 -5.00 10.05
C THR A 103 3.60 -4.29 10.02
N ARG A 104 2.54 -4.98 9.59
CA ARG A 104 1.18 -4.41 9.56
C ARG A 104 0.71 -3.91 10.94
N LYS A 105 1.03 -4.62 12.02
CA LYS A 105 0.65 -4.21 13.39
C LYS A 105 1.26 -2.86 13.80
N GLN A 106 2.37 -2.47 13.18
CA GLN A 106 3.09 -1.25 13.48
C GLN A 106 2.70 -0.08 12.56
N LEU A 107 1.84 -0.30 11.56
CA LEU A 107 1.44 0.68 10.56
C LEU A 107 -0.04 1.05 10.71
N HIS A 108 -0.36 2.31 10.43
CA HIS A 108 -1.73 2.86 10.44
C HIS A 108 -2.21 3.25 9.04
N TYR A 109 -1.53 2.76 7.99
CA TYR A 109 -1.89 2.98 6.59
C TYR A 109 -2.97 1.99 6.14
N GLU A 110 -3.63 2.32 5.04
CA GLU A 110 -4.40 1.34 4.29
C GLU A 110 -3.45 0.24 3.79
N PHE A 111 -3.74 -0.99 4.18
CA PHE A 111 -2.81 -2.10 3.96
C PHE A 111 -3.53 -3.28 3.30
N TYR A 112 -3.11 -3.63 2.09
CA TYR A 112 -3.74 -4.66 1.27
C TYR A 112 -2.78 -5.78 0.93
N ARG A 113 -3.23 -7.03 1.05
CA ARG A 113 -2.50 -8.16 0.51
C ARG A 113 -2.76 -8.31 -0.99
N VAL A 114 -1.70 -8.52 -1.76
CA VAL A 114 -1.73 -8.83 -3.19
C VAL A 114 -1.12 -10.21 -3.46
N PRO A 115 -1.39 -10.81 -4.64
CA PRO A 115 -0.78 -12.09 -5.02
C PRO A 115 0.74 -12.05 -4.99
N ASP A 116 1.36 -13.17 -4.62
CA ASP A 116 2.80 -13.26 -4.39
C ASP A 116 3.61 -13.41 -5.70
N GLU A 117 2.99 -13.84 -6.82
CA GLU A 117 3.72 -14.12 -8.05
C GLU A 117 4.24 -12.85 -8.76
N THR A 118 3.42 -11.83 -8.87
CA THR A 118 3.79 -10.57 -9.56
C THR A 118 3.21 -9.35 -8.85
N PRO A 119 3.61 -9.09 -7.59
CA PRO A 119 2.95 -8.08 -6.76
C PRO A 119 3.07 -6.66 -7.33
N VAL A 120 4.24 -6.29 -7.84
CA VAL A 120 4.52 -4.97 -8.43
C VAL A 120 3.70 -4.75 -9.70
N GLU A 121 3.67 -5.73 -10.60
CA GLU A 121 2.90 -5.66 -11.84
C GLU A 121 1.39 -5.66 -11.57
N THR A 122 0.95 -6.48 -10.61
CA THR A 122 -0.46 -6.51 -10.19
C THR A 122 -0.94 -5.16 -9.68
N VAL A 123 -0.12 -4.48 -8.89
CA VAL A 123 -0.46 -3.14 -8.37
C VAL A 123 -0.43 -2.11 -9.50
N ARG A 124 0.61 -2.13 -10.35
CA ARG A 124 0.71 -1.23 -11.50
C ARG A 124 -0.52 -1.33 -12.41
N ASN A 125 -0.90 -2.55 -12.79
CA ASN A 125 -2.04 -2.79 -13.68
C ASN A 125 -3.35 -2.31 -13.06
N ARG A 126 -3.57 -2.57 -11.76
CA ARG A 126 -4.77 -2.11 -11.05
C ARG A 126 -4.87 -0.61 -10.92
N ARG A 127 -3.75 0.09 -10.86
CA ARG A 127 -3.71 1.56 -10.76
C ARG A 127 -3.99 2.23 -12.11
N GLY A 128 -3.60 1.58 -13.22
CA GLY A 128 -3.93 2.01 -14.58
C GLY A 128 -5.37 1.70 -15.01
N GLU A 129 -6.07 0.85 -14.27
CA GLU A 129 -7.46 0.55 -14.58
C GLU A 129 -8.40 1.63 -14.02
N SER A 130 -9.45 1.94 -14.78
CA SER A 130 -10.52 2.83 -14.29
C SER A 130 -11.10 2.29 -13.00
N THR A 131 -11.04 3.08 -11.93
CA THR A 131 -11.56 2.71 -10.60
C THR A 131 -13.10 2.60 -10.57
N LEU A 132 -13.77 2.99 -11.64
CA LEU A 132 -15.23 2.94 -11.79
C LEU A 132 -15.58 2.00 -12.94
N ALA A 133 -16.08 0.81 -12.63
CA ALA A 133 -16.71 -0.04 -13.62
C ALA A 133 -18.20 0.33 -13.73
N VAL A 134 -18.61 0.82 -14.88
CA VAL A 134 -20.04 0.96 -15.22
C VAL A 134 -20.51 -0.40 -15.71
N VAL A 135 -21.26 -1.09 -14.89
CA VAL A 135 -21.89 -2.35 -15.28
C VAL A 135 -23.23 -2.03 -15.93
N ASP A 136 -23.28 -2.21 -17.25
CA ASP A 136 -24.53 -2.09 -18.01
C ASP A 136 -25.33 -3.40 -17.86
N ILE A 137 -26.23 -3.42 -16.87
CA ILE A 137 -27.11 -4.57 -16.62
C ILE A 137 -28.33 -4.48 -17.52
N PRO A 138 -28.73 -5.58 -18.20
CA PRO A 138 -29.92 -5.60 -19.00
C PRO A 138 -31.16 -5.11 -18.19
N PRO A 139 -32.12 -4.40 -18.81
CA PRO A 139 -33.27 -3.83 -18.10
C PRO A 139 -34.09 -4.79 -17.26
N ARG A 140 -34.06 -6.08 -17.58
CA ARG A 140 -34.77 -7.14 -16.83
C ARG A 140 -34.15 -7.47 -15.46
N GLU A 141 -32.87 -7.19 -15.30
CA GLU A 141 -32.11 -7.48 -14.09
C GLU A 141 -31.94 -6.23 -13.21
N LYS A 142 -32.42 -5.08 -13.67
CA LYS A 142 -32.40 -3.85 -12.90
C LYS A 142 -33.52 -3.85 -11.87
N ILE A 143 -33.17 -3.97 -10.61
CA ILE A 143 -34.12 -3.84 -9.50
C ILE A 143 -34.39 -2.34 -9.30
N GLY A 144 -35.63 -1.91 -9.58
CA GLY A 144 -36.12 -0.56 -9.24
C GLY A 144 -35.98 0.52 -10.34
N GLY A 145 -35.90 0.16 -11.63
CA GLY A 145 -35.96 1.11 -12.74
C GLY A 145 -34.75 1.09 -13.68
N SER A 146 -34.76 1.96 -14.68
CA SER A 146 -33.73 2.02 -15.73
C SER A 146 -32.45 2.78 -15.32
N HIS A 147 -31.88 2.47 -14.17
CA HIS A 147 -30.67 3.14 -13.69
C HIS A 147 -29.43 2.23 -13.87
N SER A 148 -28.34 2.81 -14.36
CA SER A 148 -27.04 2.16 -14.36
C SER A 148 -26.52 2.07 -12.93
N THR A 149 -26.13 0.89 -12.50
CA THR A 149 -25.49 0.73 -11.19
C THR A 149 -23.99 0.88 -11.39
N ILE A 150 -23.41 1.89 -10.79
CA ILE A 150 -21.97 2.05 -10.72
C ILE A 150 -21.47 1.17 -9.59
N ILE A 151 -20.82 0.08 -9.93
CA ILE A 151 -20.12 -0.76 -8.98
C ILE A 151 -18.64 -0.49 -9.21
N GLY A 152 -18.07 0.32 -8.31
CA GLY A 152 -16.62 0.53 -8.28
C GLY A 152 -15.94 -0.53 -7.45
N ASP A 153 -14.67 -0.60 -7.57
CA ASP A 153 -13.82 -1.22 -6.58
C ASP A 153 -13.90 -0.44 -5.23
N ARG A 154 -12.90 -0.54 -4.40
CA ARG A 154 -12.89 0.17 -3.12
C ARG A 154 -12.97 1.70 -3.26
N ALA A 155 -12.30 2.29 -4.27
CA ALA A 155 -12.35 3.72 -4.50
C ALA A 155 -13.77 4.17 -4.87
N GLY A 156 -14.47 3.40 -5.70
CA GLY A 156 -15.87 3.62 -6.01
C GLY A 156 -16.79 3.50 -4.79
N ARG A 157 -16.55 2.52 -3.91
CA ARG A 157 -17.28 2.37 -2.63
C ARG A 157 -17.03 3.54 -1.68
N ASN A 158 -15.78 4.00 -1.58
CA ASN A 158 -15.43 5.17 -0.79
C ASN A 158 -16.11 6.44 -1.33
N ALA A 159 -16.11 6.64 -2.64
CA ALA A 159 -16.82 7.77 -3.27
C ALA A 159 -18.32 7.75 -2.96
N ILE A 160 -18.95 6.58 -3.04
CA ILE A 160 -20.36 6.40 -2.68
C ILE A 160 -20.59 6.70 -1.19
N SER A 161 -19.72 6.23 -0.30
CA SER A 161 -19.82 6.52 1.15
C SER A 161 -19.71 8.01 1.43
N ILE A 162 -18.75 8.71 0.82
CA ILE A 162 -18.60 10.16 0.94
C ILE A 162 -19.86 10.89 0.49
N VAL A 163 -20.45 10.47 -0.63
CA VAL A 163 -21.69 11.06 -1.13
C VAL A 163 -22.86 10.79 -0.19
N VAL A 164 -23.00 9.56 0.29
CA VAL A 164 -24.08 9.15 1.21
C VAL A 164 -24.00 9.84 2.57
N ASP A 165 -22.80 10.11 3.05
CA ASP A 165 -22.56 10.77 4.35
C ASP A 165 -22.53 12.30 4.25
N HIS A 166 -22.68 12.84 3.05
CA HIS A 166 -22.72 14.30 2.86
C HIS A 166 -23.96 14.92 3.50
N PRO A 167 -23.81 16.01 4.28
CA PRO A 167 -24.91 16.58 5.10
C PRO A 167 -26.11 17.07 4.31
N HIS A 168 -25.94 17.31 2.99
CA HIS A 168 -27.04 17.74 2.10
C HIS A 168 -27.76 16.58 1.42
N ILE A 169 -27.34 15.34 1.61
CA ILE A 169 -27.98 14.16 1.02
C ILE A 169 -28.88 13.52 2.08
N LYS A 170 -30.17 13.53 1.84
CA LYS A 170 -31.13 12.83 2.70
C LYS A 170 -31.12 11.35 2.35
N LYS A 171 -30.80 10.52 3.34
CA LYS A 171 -31.06 9.08 3.26
C LYS A 171 -32.57 8.90 3.25
N ILE A 172 -33.14 8.33 2.19
CA ILE A 172 -34.54 7.95 2.08
C ILE A 172 -34.68 6.54 2.61
#